data_09af6c14306807fb4fb7fef46b377ad2
#
_entry.id   09af6c14306807fb4fb7fef46b377ad2
#
_cell.length_a   1.000
_cell.length_b   1.000
_cell.length_c   1.000
_cell.angle_alpha   90.00
_cell.angle_beta   90.00
_cell.angle_gamma   90.00
#
_symmetry.space_group_name_H-M   'P 1'
#
loop_
_entity.id
_entity.type
_entity.pdbx_description
1 polymer ?
#
loop_
_entity_poly.entity_id
_entity_poly.type
_entity_poly.pdbx_seq_one_letter_code
_entity_poly.pdbx_strand_id
1 'polypeptide(L)'
;KEKKVRKLLKDYGKPEPILGMEDPYYYRNKVHATYKHMRNGDIAVGRYEESSHRLVPIESCQIEDQKADEVIQTIRKLAKSFKIKIFNEDSGYGLLRHVLIRTGRKTGEMLVVLVVASPVFPSKNNFVKALRKVHPEISTVVLNINDKNTSMVLGEREIVLYGKGFIRDTLCGKSFRISPKSFYQVNSVQTEILYGKAVEFAGLTGKEKVIDAYCGIGTIGLVASGKAREVVGVELNKDAVRDARINARENKVVNISFRQGDAGEFMEAMAEAGEKADVVFMDPPRSGSSEKFLNSVIKLSPK
;
A
#
# COMPACT_ATOMS: atom_id res chain seq x y z
N LYS A 1 5.88 -20.81 9.91
CA LYS A 1 5.19 -20.56 8.63
C LYS A 1 5.41 -21.75 7.68
N GLU A 2 6.64 -22.16 7.42
CA GLU A 2 6.97 -23.27 6.49
C GLU A 2 6.21 -24.56 6.81
N LYS A 3 6.17 -25.02 8.08
CA LYS A 3 5.40 -26.20 8.50
C LYS A 3 3.91 -26.11 8.11
N LYS A 4 3.32 -24.89 8.23
CA LYS A 4 1.91 -24.66 7.85
C LYS A 4 1.72 -24.81 6.33
N VAL A 5 2.60 -24.22 5.53
CA VAL A 5 2.56 -24.30 4.06
C VAL A 5 2.77 -25.76 3.60
N ARG A 6 3.76 -26.47 4.14
CA ARG A 6 3.99 -27.90 3.85
C ARG A 6 2.76 -28.75 4.16
N LYS A 7 2.05 -28.49 5.27
CA LYS A 7 0.82 -29.19 5.62
C LYS A 7 -0.31 -28.91 4.63
N LEU A 8 -0.46 -27.66 4.18
CA LEU A 8 -1.52 -27.27 3.25
C LEU A 8 -1.29 -27.81 1.83
N LEU A 9 -0.04 -27.89 1.40
CA LEU A 9 0.33 -28.29 0.04
C LEU A 9 0.77 -29.77 -0.08
N LYS A 10 0.62 -30.56 0.97
CA LYS A 10 1.11 -31.96 1.02
C LYS A 10 0.63 -32.83 -0.14
N ASP A 11 -0.61 -32.59 -0.60
CA ASP A 11 -1.26 -33.40 -1.65
C ASP A 11 -0.95 -32.87 -3.06
N TYR A 12 -0.30 -31.69 -3.17
CA TYR A 12 0.03 -31.00 -4.43
C TYR A 12 1.54 -31.00 -4.73
N GLY A 13 2.36 -31.15 -3.71
CA GLY A 13 3.81 -31.19 -3.88
C GLY A 13 4.58 -30.77 -2.63
N LYS A 14 5.91 -30.82 -2.74
CA LYS A 14 6.81 -30.40 -1.66
C LYS A 14 7.24 -28.95 -1.89
N PRO A 15 6.81 -28.00 -1.03
CA PRO A 15 7.29 -26.64 -1.14
C PRO A 15 8.80 -26.53 -0.92
N GLU A 16 9.43 -25.64 -1.65
CA GLU A 16 10.81 -25.27 -1.43
C GLU A 16 11.01 -24.59 -0.06
N PRO A 17 12.26 -24.50 0.43
CA PRO A 17 12.57 -23.80 1.66
C PRO A 17 12.12 -22.33 1.59
N ILE A 18 11.64 -21.82 2.72
CA ILE A 18 11.23 -20.42 2.81
C ILE A 18 12.42 -19.47 2.62
N LEU A 19 12.26 -18.49 1.75
CA LEU A 19 13.20 -17.37 1.61
C LEU A 19 12.90 -16.34 2.69
N GLY A 20 13.63 -16.40 3.80
CA GLY A 20 13.49 -15.47 4.90
C GLY A 20 14.17 -14.13 4.62
N MET A 21 13.76 -13.10 5.34
CA MET A 21 14.44 -11.81 5.36
C MET A 21 15.68 -11.89 6.26
N GLU A 22 16.84 -11.39 5.81
CA GLU A 22 18.07 -11.40 6.58
C GLU A 22 17.96 -10.53 7.84
N ASP A 23 17.50 -9.28 7.66
CA ASP A 23 17.18 -8.36 8.76
C ASP A 23 15.66 -8.11 8.80
N PRO A 24 14.93 -8.77 9.71
CA PRO A 24 13.48 -8.69 9.80
C PRO A 24 12.97 -7.48 10.60
N TYR A 25 13.81 -6.48 10.81
CA TYR A 25 13.46 -5.28 11.57
C TYR A 25 13.25 -4.07 10.63
N TYR A 26 12.46 -3.11 11.08
CA TYR A 26 12.26 -1.77 10.49
C TYR A 26 11.98 -1.77 8.99
N TYR A 27 11.39 -2.84 8.48
CA TYR A 27 11.14 -3.02 7.03
C TYR A 27 9.86 -2.35 6.55
N ARG A 28 8.94 -2.03 7.47
CA ARG A 28 7.59 -1.62 7.12
C ARG A 28 7.54 -0.16 6.67
N ASN A 29 7.34 0.05 5.38
CA ASN A 29 7.31 1.36 4.73
C ASN A 29 5.95 2.08 4.78
N LYS A 30 4.94 1.48 5.41
CA LYS A 30 3.64 2.09 5.67
C LYS A 30 3.29 1.93 7.13
N VAL A 31 3.21 3.05 7.82
CA VAL A 31 2.94 3.14 9.25
C VAL A 31 1.65 3.89 9.49
N HIS A 32 0.86 3.43 10.43
CA HIS A 32 -0.40 4.04 10.81
C HIS A 32 -0.46 4.18 12.33
N ALA A 33 -0.79 5.37 12.81
CA ALA A 33 -0.92 5.67 14.24
C ALA A 33 -2.24 6.38 14.54
N THR A 34 -2.79 6.07 15.70
CA THR A 34 -3.97 6.71 16.27
C THR A 34 -3.58 7.50 17.51
N TYR A 35 -4.20 8.63 17.73
CA TYR A 35 -4.00 9.46 18.91
C TYR A 35 -5.22 9.41 19.81
N LYS A 36 -5.00 9.48 21.14
CA LYS A 36 -6.07 9.51 22.14
C LYS A 36 -5.71 10.43 23.30
N HIS A 37 -6.67 11.24 23.76
CA HIS A 37 -6.50 11.96 25.02
C HIS A 37 -6.52 11.00 26.21
N MET A 38 -5.53 11.15 27.07
CA MET A 38 -5.46 10.43 28.31
C MET A 38 -6.13 11.24 29.44
N ARG A 39 -6.55 10.57 30.52
CA ARG A 39 -7.19 11.22 31.67
C ARG A 39 -6.33 12.30 32.35
N ASN A 40 -5.01 12.20 32.26
CA ASN A 40 -4.05 13.19 32.76
C ASN A 40 -3.86 14.41 31.83
N GLY A 41 -4.61 14.52 30.74
CA GLY A 41 -4.51 15.60 29.76
C GLY A 41 -3.40 15.44 28.72
N ASP A 42 -2.62 14.36 28.77
CA ASP A 42 -1.63 14.04 27.74
C ASP A 42 -2.27 13.37 26.51
N ILE A 43 -1.52 13.35 25.41
CA ILE A 43 -1.88 12.64 24.19
C ILE A 43 -1.05 11.37 24.11
N ALA A 44 -1.71 10.20 24.15
CA ALA A 44 -1.10 8.93 23.80
C ALA A 44 -1.18 8.70 22.29
N VAL A 45 -0.21 7.97 21.77
CA VAL A 45 -0.17 7.51 20.38
C VAL A 45 0.07 6.01 20.35
N GLY A 46 -0.60 5.32 19.45
CA GLY A 46 -0.49 3.87 19.33
C GLY A 46 -1.48 3.29 18.35
N ARG A 47 -1.96 2.10 18.66
CA ARG A 47 -2.96 1.37 17.85
C ARG A 47 -4.11 0.90 18.72
N TYR A 48 -5.29 0.81 18.14
CA TYR A 48 -6.39 0.15 18.83
C TYR A 48 -6.14 -1.36 18.92
N GLU A 49 -6.44 -1.90 20.10
CA GLU A 49 -6.56 -3.33 20.29
C GLU A 49 -7.69 -3.86 19.40
N GLU A 50 -7.52 -5.07 18.88
CA GLU A 50 -8.47 -5.68 17.96
C GLU A 50 -9.90 -5.67 18.52
N SER A 51 -10.87 -5.26 17.69
CA SER A 51 -12.29 -5.15 18.03
C SER A 51 -12.60 -4.24 19.22
N SER A 52 -11.75 -3.25 19.51
CA SER A 52 -11.98 -2.29 20.61
C SER A 52 -11.47 -0.89 20.27
N HIS A 53 -11.91 0.13 21.06
CA HIS A 53 -11.33 1.48 21.06
C HIS A 53 -10.30 1.67 22.19
N ARG A 54 -9.75 0.58 22.75
CA ARG A 54 -8.69 0.66 23.73
C ARG A 54 -7.37 0.89 23.00
N LEU A 55 -6.75 2.05 23.20
CA LEU A 55 -5.44 2.35 22.62
C LEU A 55 -4.34 1.61 23.38
N VAL A 56 -3.53 0.85 22.65
CA VAL A 56 -2.26 0.31 23.13
C VAL A 56 -1.18 1.32 22.75
N PRO A 57 -0.57 2.02 23.75
CA PRO A 57 0.47 3.00 23.46
C PRO A 57 1.70 2.34 22.83
N ILE A 58 2.25 2.99 21.81
CA ILE A 58 3.46 2.53 21.09
C ILE A 58 4.37 3.76 20.92
N GLU A 59 5.56 3.69 21.48
CA GLU A 59 6.60 4.72 21.31
C GLU A 59 7.52 4.41 20.14
N SER A 60 7.84 3.14 19.95
CA SER A 60 8.65 2.62 18.85
C SER A 60 8.20 1.20 18.50
N CYS A 61 8.30 0.83 17.24
CA CYS A 61 7.94 -0.49 16.76
C CYS A 61 9.11 -1.15 16.03
N GLN A 62 9.43 -2.39 16.40
CA GLN A 62 10.57 -3.11 15.84
C GLN A 62 10.43 -3.44 14.34
N ILE A 63 9.24 -3.39 13.79
CA ILE A 63 9.02 -3.67 12.35
C ILE A 63 8.70 -2.43 11.51
N GLU A 64 8.34 -1.30 12.14
CA GLU A 64 8.01 -0.05 11.45
C GLU A 64 9.27 0.77 11.18
N ASP A 65 9.22 1.59 10.14
CA ASP A 65 10.29 2.53 9.82
C ASP A 65 10.53 3.48 11.02
N GLN A 66 11.76 3.54 11.52
CA GLN A 66 12.10 4.33 12.71
C GLN A 66 11.87 5.83 12.52
N LYS A 67 12.15 6.37 11.33
CA LYS A 67 11.87 7.78 11.03
C LYS A 67 10.38 8.07 11.04
N ALA A 68 9.56 7.10 10.61
CA ALA A 68 8.11 7.24 10.71
C ALA A 68 7.64 7.30 12.16
N ASP A 69 8.21 6.47 13.05
CA ASP A 69 7.93 6.53 14.50
C ASP A 69 8.32 7.90 15.08
N GLU A 70 9.49 8.43 14.73
CA GLU A 70 9.95 9.76 15.18
C GLU A 70 9.00 10.89 14.71
N VAL A 71 8.55 10.84 13.45
CA VAL A 71 7.57 11.80 12.90
C VAL A 71 6.25 11.72 13.66
N ILE A 72 5.76 10.51 13.97
CA ILE A 72 4.54 10.29 14.75
C ILE A 72 4.65 10.93 16.14
N GLN A 73 5.79 10.75 16.83
CA GLN A 73 6.02 11.37 18.13
C GLN A 73 6.13 12.90 18.03
N THR A 74 6.72 13.43 16.96
CA THR A 74 6.77 14.87 16.71
C THR A 74 5.38 15.44 16.48
N ILE A 75 4.54 14.77 15.68
CA ILE A 75 3.14 15.18 15.47
C ILE A 75 2.37 15.19 16.79
N ARG A 76 2.60 14.23 17.70
CA ARG A 76 2.02 14.22 19.06
C ARG A 76 2.35 15.51 19.82
N LYS A 77 3.65 15.88 19.84
CA LYS A 77 4.11 17.09 20.51
C LYS A 77 3.52 18.37 19.88
N LEU A 78 3.51 18.42 18.55
CA LEU A 78 2.94 19.55 17.80
C LEU A 78 1.42 19.66 18.00
N ALA A 79 0.69 18.54 18.03
CA ALA A 79 -0.75 18.55 18.29
C ALA A 79 -1.06 19.21 19.65
N LYS A 80 -0.27 18.89 20.69
CA LYS A 80 -0.38 19.55 22.00
C LYS A 80 -0.05 21.06 21.92
N SER A 81 1.06 21.41 21.29
CA SER A 81 1.53 22.81 21.16
C SER A 81 0.57 23.68 20.35
N PHE A 82 0.01 23.17 19.26
CA PHE A 82 -0.95 23.87 18.40
C PHE A 82 -2.41 23.74 18.89
N LYS A 83 -2.64 23.10 20.05
CA LYS A 83 -3.96 22.88 20.64
C LYS A 83 -4.92 22.17 19.67
N ILE A 84 -4.40 21.22 18.87
CA ILE A 84 -5.19 20.41 17.95
C ILE A 84 -5.99 19.41 18.79
N LYS A 85 -7.31 19.44 18.64
CA LYS A 85 -8.20 18.52 19.34
C LYS A 85 -8.07 17.10 18.74
N ILE A 86 -7.72 16.14 19.57
CA ILE A 86 -7.68 14.73 19.16
C ILE A 86 -9.12 14.22 19.07
N PHE A 87 -9.42 13.51 18.00
CA PHE A 87 -10.74 12.93 17.77
C PHE A 87 -11.01 11.77 18.75
N ASN A 88 -12.20 11.76 19.29
CA ASN A 88 -12.69 10.68 20.15
C ASN A 88 -13.78 9.91 19.38
N GLU A 89 -13.49 8.65 19.05
CA GLU A 89 -14.39 7.81 18.26
C GLU A 89 -15.72 7.50 18.99
N ASP A 90 -15.72 7.53 20.32
CA ASP A 90 -16.94 7.24 21.11
C ASP A 90 -17.91 8.44 21.14
N SER A 91 -17.37 9.65 21.20
CA SER A 91 -18.20 10.88 21.25
C SER A 91 -18.36 11.56 19.89
N GLY A 92 -17.59 11.18 18.88
CA GLY A 92 -17.55 11.83 17.57
C GLY A 92 -16.97 13.25 17.58
N TYR A 93 -16.28 13.65 18.67
CA TYR A 93 -15.76 15.01 18.83
C TYR A 93 -14.25 15.07 18.72
N GLY A 94 -13.75 16.11 18.04
CA GLY A 94 -12.33 16.35 17.84
C GLY A 94 -11.99 16.54 16.36
N LEU A 95 -10.69 16.62 16.07
CA LEU A 95 -10.20 16.88 14.72
C LEU A 95 -9.25 15.80 14.20
N LEU A 96 -8.08 15.61 14.85
CA LEU A 96 -7.06 14.66 14.39
C LEU A 96 -7.43 13.24 14.83
N ARG A 97 -7.71 12.38 13.85
CA ARG A 97 -8.07 10.97 14.05
C ARG A 97 -6.85 10.07 14.00
N HIS A 98 -6.16 10.10 12.85
CA HIS A 98 -5.06 9.21 12.56
C HIS A 98 -3.93 9.95 11.84
N VAL A 99 -2.78 9.34 11.84
CA VAL A 99 -1.67 9.70 10.95
C VAL A 99 -1.25 8.46 10.19
N LEU A 100 -1.09 8.59 8.87
CA LEU A 100 -0.51 7.56 8.04
C LEU A 100 0.78 8.10 7.42
N ILE A 101 1.86 7.34 7.54
CA ILE A 101 3.15 7.68 6.94
C ILE A 101 3.52 6.61 5.93
N ARG A 102 4.07 7.05 4.81
CA ARG A 102 4.70 6.19 3.82
C ARG A 102 6.11 6.65 3.58
N THR A 103 7.04 5.71 3.54
CA THR A 103 8.45 5.97 3.29
C THR A 103 8.89 5.27 2.01
N GLY A 104 9.58 5.98 1.14
CA GLY A 104 10.28 5.42 0.00
C GLY A 104 11.64 4.89 0.46
N ARG A 105 11.79 3.57 0.55
CA ARG A 105 13.01 2.96 1.13
C ARG A 105 14.28 3.30 0.33
N LYS A 106 14.17 3.35 -0.98
CA LYS A 106 15.32 3.67 -1.86
C LYS A 106 15.48 5.16 -2.14
N THR A 107 14.39 5.90 -2.14
CA THR A 107 14.43 7.34 -2.43
C THR A 107 14.61 8.22 -1.19
N GLY A 108 14.25 7.70 -0.01
CA GLY A 108 14.21 8.48 1.23
C GLY A 108 13.04 9.47 1.29
N GLU A 109 12.17 9.54 0.29
CA GLU A 109 11.00 10.41 0.30
C GLU A 109 9.99 9.95 1.37
N MET A 110 9.35 10.90 2.03
CA MET A 110 8.34 10.62 3.06
C MET A 110 7.05 11.39 2.79
N LEU A 111 5.94 10.65 2.81
CA LEU A 111 4.58 11.18 2.76
C LEU A 111 3.94 11.09 4.14
N VAL A 112 3.44 12.21 4.65
CA VAL A 112 2.63 12.28 5.87
C VAL A 112 1.19 12.60 5.51
N VAL A 113 0.26 11.78 5.98
CA VAL A 113 -1.17 11.99 5.84
C VAL A 113 -1.77 12.26 7.21
N LEU A 114 -2.28 13.47 7.41
CA LEU A 114 -3.05 13.84 8.59
C LEU A 114 -4.52 13.52 8.31
N VAL A 115 -5.06 12.53 8.99
CA VAL A 115 -6.47 12.13 8.85
C VAL A 115 -7.30 12.89 9.87
N VAL A 116 -8.27 13.65 9.38
CA VAL A 116 -9.04 14.59 10.19
C VAL A 116 -10.54 14.45 9.96
N ALA A 117 -11.34 14.78 10.98
CA ALA A 117 -12.79 14.75 10.91
C ALA A 117 -13.39 15.98 10.17
N SER A 118 -12.59 17.03 9.92
CA SER A 118 -13.05 18.27 9.28
C SER A 118 -11.94 18.86 8.40
N PRO A 119 -12.27 19.53 7.29
CA PRO A 119 -11.27 20.17 6.42
C PRO A 119 -10.59 21.40 7.06
N VAL A 120 -11.15 21.91 8.16
CA VAL A 120 -10.61 23.08 8.86
C VAL A 120 -9.56 22.62 9.85
N PHE A 121 -8.28 22.76 9.46
CA PHE A 121 -7.16 22.45 10.34
C PHE A 121 -6.53 23.78 10.82
N PRO A 122 -6.59 24.08 12.15
CA PRO A 122 -6.07 25.35 12.68
C PRO A 122 -4.57 25.50 12.41
N SER A 123 -4.18 26.69 11.96
CA SER A 123 -2.76 27.02 11.72
C SER A 123 -2.00 26.02 10.84
N LYS A 124 -2.67 25.39 9.88
CA LYS A 124 -2.13 24.27 9.05
C LYS A 124 -0.75 24.58 8.46
N ASN A 125 -0.54 25.79 7.95
CA ASN A 125 0.73 26.18 7.32
C ASN A 125 1.88 26.22 8.35
N ASN A 126 1.63 26.79 9.54
CA ASN A 126 2.62 26.81 10.62
C ASN A 126 2.88 25.42 11.19
N PHE A 127 1.84 24.59 11.31
CA PHE A 127 1.99 23.19 11.74
C PHE A 127 2.90 22.42 10.78
N VAL A 128 2.65 22.50 9.47
CA VAL A 128 3.46 21.84 8.44
C VAL A 128 4.89 22.39 8.44
N LYS A 129 5.07 23.71 8.57
CA LYS A 129 6.39 24.34 8.68
C LYS A 129 7.16 23.85 9.90
N ALA A 130 6.52 23.77 11.07
CA ALA A 130 7.13 23.28 12.31
C ALA A 130 7.51 21.80 12.19
N LEU A 131 6.63 20.95 11.63
CA LEU A 131 6.90 19.55 11.40
C LEU A 131 8.11 19.33 10.48
N ARG A 132 8.15 20.05 9.36
CA ARG A 132 9.26 19.95 8.39
C ARG A 132 10.58 20.57 8.86
N LYS A 133 10.52 21.48 9.81
CA LYS A 133 11.75 22.02 10.45
C LYS A 133 12.48 20.94 11.23
N VAL A 134 11.74 19.99 11.84
CA VAL A 134 12.31 18.84 12.58
C VAL A 134 12.62 17.69 11.63
N HIS A 135 11.77 17.47 10.62
CA HIS A 135 11.84 16.36 9.68
C HIS A 135 11.91 16.87 8.23
N PRO A 136 13.11 17.30 7.76
CA PRO A 136 13.30 17.83 6.40
C PRO A 136 13.09 16.78 5.30
N GLU A 137 13.19 15.49 5.63
CA GLU A 137 12.93 14.37 4.73
C GLU A 137 11.47 14.24 4.31
N ILE A 138 10.53 14.92 4.98
CA ILE A 138 9.12 14.94 4.59
C ILE A 138 8.98 15.66 3.25
N SER A 139 8.73 14.89 2.21
CA SER A 139 8.60 15.36 0.82
C SER A 139 7.21 15.90 0.52
N THR A 140 6.18 15.41 1.24
CA THR A 140 4.81 15.84 1.05
C THR A 140 3.94 15.63 2.29
N VAL A 141 2.97 16.53 2.49
CA VAL A 141 1.97 16.44 3.57
C VAL A 141 0.58 16.58 2.97
N VAL A 142 -0.29 15.64 3.29
CA VAL A 142 -1.68 15.60 2.83
C VAL A 142 -2.63 15.63 4.01
N LEU A 143 -3.67 16.43 3.93
CA LEU A 143 -4.82 16.38 4.81
C LEU A 143 -5.87 15.48 4.18
N ASN A 144 -6.19 14.38 4.81
CA ASN A 144 -7.25 13.47 4.38
C ASN A 144 -8.47 13.67 5.30
N ILE A 145 -9.62 13.97 4.71
CA ILE A 145 -10.85 14.24 5.43
C ILE A 145 -11.66 12.95 5.54
N ASN A 146 -11.79 12.44 6.75
CA ASN A 146 -12.64 11.31 7.10
C ASN A 146 -13.65 11.76 8.17
N ASP A 147 -14.78 12.27 7.70
CA ASP A 147 -15.90 12.77 8.50
C ASP A 147 -16.98 11.70 8.78
N LYS A 148 -16.75 10.48 8.29
CA LYS A 148 -17.69 9.36 8.45
C LYS A 148 -17.40 8.56 9.73
N ASN A 149 -18.44 7.99 10.31
CA ASN A 149 -18.29 6.95 11.34
C ASN A 149 -18.04 5.60 10.63
N THR A 150 -16.77 5.24 10.49
CA THR A 150 -16.34 4.06 9.73
C THR A 150 -15.02 3.53 10.28
N SER A 151 -14.80 2.23 10.15
CA SER A 151 -13.51 1.58 10.43
C SER A 151 -12.42 1.89 9.40
N MET A 152 -12.78 2.52 8.27
CA MET A 152 -11.81 2.93 7.26
C MET A 152 -10.98 4.09 7.78
N VAL A 153 -9.67 3.98 7.69
CA VAL A 153 -8.74 5.01 8.15
C VAL A 153 -8.81 6.27 7.28
N LEU A 154 -8.78 6.09 5.96
CA LEU A 154 -8.78 7.19 4.98
C LEU A 154 -10.19 7.48 4.48
N GLY A 155 -10.55 8.77 4.49
CA GLY A 155 -11.73 9.28 3.80
C GLY A 155 -11.48 9.49 2.29
N GLU A 156 -12.50 9.98 1.61
CA GLU A 156 -12.45 10.12 0.15
C GLU A 156 -11.72 11.39 -0.30
N ARG A 157 -11.86 12.49 0.46
CA ARG A 157 -11.35 13.82 0.09
C ARG A 157 -9.96 14.09 0.67
N GLU A 158 -9.09 14.61 -0.18
CA GLU A 158 -7.71 14.94 0.16
C GLU A 158 -7.37 16.40 -0.23
N ILE A 159 -6.54 17.05 0.58
CA ILE A 159 -6.00 18.39 0.34
C ILE A 159 -4.48 18.31 0.53
N VAL A 160 -3.72 18.63 -0.51
CA VAL A 160 -2.26 18.69 -0.39
C VAL A 160 -1.89 19.98 0.35
N LEU A 161 -1.25 19.83 1.51
CA LEU A 161 -0.76 20.95 2.32
C LEU A 161 0.66 21.36 1.95
N TYR A 162 1.46 20.38 1.50
CA TYR A 162 2.84 20.59 1.07
C TYR A 162 3.27 19.51 0.08
N GLY A 163 4.12 19.85 -0.87
CA GLY A 163 4.71 18.92 -1.85
C GLY A 163 3.73 18.51 -2.94
N LYS A 164 3.93 17.29 -3.47
CA LYS A 164 3.20 16.79 -4.66
C LYS A 164 1.96 15.95 -4.34
N GLY A 165 1.70 15.62 -3.07
CA GLY A 165 0.64 14.71 -2.65
C GLY A 165 0.95 13.22 -2.86
N PHE A 166 2.16 12.88 -3.25
CA PHE A 166 2.65 11.52 -3.43
C PHE A 166 4.17 11.47 -3.23
N ILE A 167 4.70 10.28 -3.01
CA ILE A 167 6.13 9.99 -3.05
C ILE A 167 6.45 9.03 -4.17
N ARG A 168 7.75 8.88 -4.46
CA ARG A 168 8.26 7.80 -5.30
C ARG A 168 9.10 6.83 -4.50
N ASP A 169 9.07 5.59 -4.92
CA ASP A 169 10.05 4.58 -4.48
C ASP A 169 10.47 3.72 -5.67
N THR A 170 11.55 2.99 -5.52
CA THR A 170 12.08 2.09 -6.54
C THR A 170 11.91 0.65 -6.08
N LEU A 171 11.37 -0.21 -6.95
CA LEU A 171 11.19 -1.64 -6.72
C LEU A 171 11.60 -2.40 -7.99
N CYS A 172 12.52 -3.37 -7.88
CA CYS A 172 13.06 -4.13 -9.02
C CYS A 172 13.51 -3.23 -10.19
N GLY A 173 14.16 -2.10 -9.89
CA GLY A 173 14.64 -1.15 -10.89
C GLY A 173 13.59 -0.27 -11.57
N LYS A 174 12.32 -0.39 -11.18
CA LYS A 174 11.21 0.45 -11.66
C LYS A 174 10.84 1.50 -10.61
N SER A 175 10.52 2.72 -11.06
CA SER A 175 10.04 3.79 -10.19
C SER A 175 8.52 3.74 -10.06
N PHE A 176 8.01 3.85 -8.84
CA PHE A 176 6.59 3.83 -8.57
C PHE A 176 6.14 5.08 -7.81
N ARG A 177 5.10 5.71 -8.33
CA ARG A 177 4.34 6.74 -7.64
C ARG A 177 3.44 6.09 -6.60
N ILE A 178 3.54 6.57 -5.36
CA ILE A 178 2.80 6.07 -4.21
C ILE A 178 1.99 7.21 -3.60
N SER A 179 0.68 7.19 -3.80
CA SER A 179 -0.28 8.14 -3.21
C SER A 179 -0.78 7.65 -1.84
N PRO A 180 -1.50 8.48 -1.05
CA PRO A 180 -2.04 8.06 0.25
C PRO A 180 -2.84 6.74 0.19
N LYS A 181 -3.69 6.57 -0.81
CA LYS A 181 -4.59 5.44 -0.98
C LYS A 181 -4.02 4.26 -1.76
N SER A 182 -2.90 4.43 -2.48
CA SER A 182 -2.29 3.37 -3.28
C SER A 182 -1.95 2.16 -2.41
N PHE A 183 -2.24 0.97 -2.90
CA PHE A 183 -1.62 -0.23 -2.34
C PHE A 183 -0.18 -0.33 -2.86
N TYR A 184 0.75 -0.52 -1.96
CA TYR A 184 2.16 -0.80 -2.23
C TYR A 184 2.67 -1.73 -1.14
N GLN A 185 3.37 -2.77 -1.50
CA GLN A 185 3.84 -3.79 -0.57
C GLN A 185 4.68 -3.18 0.56
N VAL A 186 4.32 -3.50 1.80
CA VAL A 186 4.91 -2.84 3.00
C VAL A 186 6.36 -3.24 3.28
N ASN A 187 6.82 -4.34 2.71
CA ASN A 187 8.19 -4.84 2.82
C ASN A 187 8.83 -4.87 1.42
N SER A 188 9.35 -3.74 0.96
CA SER A 188 9.92 -3.63 -0.39
C SER A 188 11.13 -4.55 -0.62
N VAL A 189 11.94 -4.83 0.40
CA VAL A 189 13.08 -5.75 0.30
C VAL A 189 12.61 -7.16 -0.04
N GLN A 190 11.66 -7.68 0.74
CA GLN A 190 11.14 -9.03 0.51
C GLN A 190 10.27 -9.10 -0.75
N THR A 191 9.65 -8.00 -1.13
CA THR A 191 8.87 -7.90 -2.38
C THR A 191 9.77 -8.01 -3.61
N GLU A 192 10.97 -7.44 -3.60
CA GLU A 192 11.92 -7.61 -4.72
C GLU A 192 12.30 -9.08 -4.91
N ILE A 193 12.51 -9.82 -3.81
CA ILE A 193 12.80 -11.26 -3.85
C ILE A 193 11.57 -12.03 -4.38
N LEU A 194 10.38 -11.71 -3.87
CA LEU A 194 9.13 -12.34 -4.29
C LEU A 194 8.86 -12.15 -5.78
N TYR A 195 8.96 -10.90 -6.26
CA TYR A 195 8.70 -10.58 -7.67
C TYR A 195 9.78 -11.15 -8.59
N GLY A 196 11.04 -11.14 -8.14
CA GLY A 196 12.13 -11.80 -8.84
C GLY A 196 11.84 -13.29 -9.05
N LYS A 197 11.41 -14.00 -8.00
CA LYS A 197 11.03 -15.42 -8.08
C LYS A 197 9.79 -15.65 -8.92
N ALA A 198 8.76 -14.81 -8.82
CA ALA A 198 7.57 -14.93 -9.64
C ALA A 198 7.89 -14.81 -11.15
N VAL A 199 8.73 -13.83 -11.52
CA VAL A 199 9.16 -13.64 -12.91
C VAL A 199 10.10 -14.77 -13.37
N GLU A 200 10.94 -15.32 -12.49
CA GLU A 200 11.78 -16.49 -12.76
C GLU A 200 10.91 -17.71 -13.06
N PHE A 201 9.93 -18.03 -12.21
CA PHE A 201 9.02 -19.15 -12.39
C PHE A 201 8.12 -19.02 -13.62
N ALA A 202 7.77 -17.79 -14.01
CA ALA A 202 7.01 -17.51 -15.22
C ALA A 202 7.77 -17.87 -16.51
N GLY A 203 9.09 -18.04 -16.46
CA GLY A 203 9.92 -18.45 -17.59
C GLY A 203 9.75 -17.57 -18.83
N LEU A 204 9.63 -16.26 -18.65
CA LEU A 204 9.35 -15.31 -19.74
C LEU A 204 10.53 -15.19 -20.70
N THR A 205 10.25 -15.30 -22.01
CA THR A 205 11.22 -15.28 -23.11
C THR A 205 11.06 -14.08 -24.05
N GLY A 206 10.11 -13.20 -23.80
CA GLY A 206 9.74 -12.08 -24.66
C GLY A 206 8.63 -12.38 -25.66
N LYS A 207 8.03 -13.57 -25.60
CA LYS A 207 6.94 -14.02 -26.51
C LYS A 207 5.59 -14.10 -25.83
N GLU A 208 5.57 -14.07 -24.49
CA GLU A 208 4.41 -14.37 -23.67
C GLU A 208 3.45 -13.17 -23.54
N LYS A 209 2.14 -13.45 -23.59
CA LYS A 209 1.07 -12.58 -23.10
C LYS A 209 0.85 -12.88 -21.62
N VAL A 210 1.07 -11.87 -20.79
CA VAL A 210 0.97 -11.94 -19.32
C VAL A 210 -0.25 -11.20 -18.84
N ILE A 211 -1.03 -11.80 -17.95
CA ILE A 211 -2.10 -11.13 -17.20
C ILE A 211 -1.61 -10.88 -15.77
N ASP A 212 -1.68 -9.63 -15.32
CA ASP A 212 -1.46 -9.22 -13.93
C ASP A 212 -2.84 -8.95 -13.31
N ALA A 213 -3.44 -9.98 -12.75
CA ALA A 213 -4.74 -9.91 -12.10
C ALA A 213 -4.59 -9.32 -10.70
N TYR A 214 -5.48 -8.39 -10.33
CA TYR A 214 -5.39 -7.58 -9.10
C TYR A 214 -4.15 -6.69 -9.06
N CYS A 215 -3.83 -6.05 -10.20
CA CYS A 215 -2.52 -5.42 -10.43
C CYS A 215 -2.21 -4.20 -9.54
N GLY A 216 -3.19 -3.64 -8.84
CA GLY A 216 -3.01 -2.43 -8.03
C GLY A 216 -2.44 -1.28 -8.86
N ILE A 217 -1.33 -0.71 -8.42
CA ILE A 217 -0.59 0.34 -9.16
C ILE A 217 0.36 -0.23 -10.24
N GLY A 218 0.18 -1.50 -10.61
CA GLY A 218 0.90 -2.17 -11.69
C GLY A 218 2.28 -2.70 -11.32
N THR A 219 2.53 -3.01 -10.05
CA THR A 219 3.91 -3.30 -9.59
C THR A 219 4.49 -4.55 -10.23
N ILE A 220 3.82 -5.70 -10.16
CA ILE A 220 4.36 -6.95 -10.71
C ILE A 220 4.34 -6.95 -12.25
N GLY A 221 3.26 -6.44 -12.85
CA GLY A 221 3.16 -6.33 -14.30
C GLY A 221 4.25 -5.48 -14.93
N LEU A 222 4.58 -4.34 -14.31
CA LEU A 222 5.68 -3.47 -14.77
C LEU A 222 7.06 -4.13 -14.62
N VAL A 223 7.27 -4.94 -13.57
CA VAL A 223 8.51 -5.70 -13.41
C VAL A 223 8.59 -6.79 -14.49
N ALA A 224 7.50 -7.51 -14.73
CA ALA A 224 7.43 -8.57 -15.74
C ALA A 224 7.54 -8.06 -17.19
N SER A 225 7.10 -6.81 -17.45
CA SER A 225 7.05 -6.22 -18.80
C SER A 225 8.40 -6.23 -19.54
N GLY A 226 9.51 -6.16 -18.79
CA GLY A 226 10.85 -6.21 -19.39
C GLY A 226 11.21 -7.56 -20.02
N LYS A 227 10.44 -8.62 -19.76
CA LYS A 227 10.66 -9.98 -20.27
C LYS A 227 9.44 -10.59 -20.96
N ALA A 228 8.34 -9.84 -21.06
CA ALA A 228 7.10 -10.26 -21.72
C ALA A 228 6.93 -9.56 -23.07
N ARG A 229 6.18 -10.21 -24.00
CA ARG A 229 5.73 -9.53 -25.24
C ARG A 229 4.68 -8.47 -24.92
N GLU A 230 3.73 -8.83 -24.10
CA GLU A 230 2.58 -8.00 -23.73
C GLU A 230 2.16 -8.27 -22.29
N VAL A 231 1.77 -7.25 -21.56
CA VAL A 231 1.19 -7.37 -20.22
C VAL A 231 -0.15 -6.65 -20.17
N VAL A 232 -1.15 -7.29 -19.58
CA VAL A 232 -2.45 -6.68 -19.30
C VAL A 232 -2.70 -6.72 -17.79
N GLY A 233 -2.72 -5.54 -17.15
CA GLY A 233 -3.07 -5.40 -15.74
C GLY A 233 -4.58 -5.18 -15.57
N VAL A 234 -5.19 -5.86 -14.61
CA VAL A 234 -6.62 -5.71 -14.27
C VAL A 234 -6.75 -5.30 -12.81
N GLU A 235 -7.51 -4.25 -12.55
CA GLU A 235 -7.70 -3.70 -11.22
C GLU A 235 -9.07 -3.03 -11.09
N LEU A 236 -9.76 -3.31 -9.98
CA LEU A 236 -11.09 -2.78 -9.71
C LEU A 236 -11.04 -1.28 -9.35
N ASN A 237 -10.02 -0.87 -8.60
CA ASN A 237 -9.89 0.48 -8.09
C ASN A 237 -9.41 1.46 -9.18
N LYS A 238 -10.29 2.41 -9.56
CA LYS A 238 -10.02 3.43 -10.57
C LYS A 238 -8.77 4.28 -10.30
N ASP A 239 -8.51 4.63 -9.03
CA ASP A 239 -7.35 5.44 -8.66
C ASP A 239 -6.06 4.64 -8.79
N ALA A 240 -6.07 3.36 -8.45
CA ALA A 240 -4.94 2.47 -8.64
C ALA A 240 -4.62 2.28 -10.14
N VAL A 241 -5.64 2.09 -10.99
CA VAL A 241 -5.47 2.02 -12.46
C VAL A 241 -4.87 3.31 -13.01
N ARG A 242 -5.32 4.47 -12.53
CA ARG A 242 -4.74 5.76 -12.92
C ARG A 242 -3.24 5.83 -12.56
N ASP A 243 -2.89 5.46 -11.32
CA ASP A 243 -1.50 5.46 -10.85
C ASP A 243 -0.67 4.41 -11.62
N ALA A 244 -1.22 3.24 -11.96
CA ALA A 244 -0.57 2.22 -12.79
C ALA A 244 -0.20 2.75 -14.19
N ARG A 245 -1.13 3.45 -14.84
CA ARG A 245 -0.87 4.10 -16.15
C ARG A 245 0.20 5.18 -16.07
N ILE A 246 0.23 5.95 -14.98
CA ILE A 246 1.29 6.95 -14.73
C ILE A 246 2.62 6.23 -14.54
N ASN A 247 2.65 5.18 -13.74
CA ASN A 247 3.86 4.39 -13.48
C ASN A 247 4.42 3.78 -14.77
N ALA A 248 3.58 3.21 -15.64
CA ALA A 248 4.01 2.70 -16.93
C ALA A 248 4.68 3.78 -17.79
N ARG A 249 4.03 4.94 -17.90
CA ARG A 249 4.57 6.07 -18.68
C ARG A 249 5.88 6.61 -18.12
N GLU A 250 5.98 6.77 -16.79
CA GLU A 250 7.19 7.27 -16.12
C GLU A 250 8.36 6.29 -16.27
N ASN A 251 8.09 4.98 -16.33
CA ASN A 251 9.08 3.95 -16.59
C ASN A 251 9.33 3.68 -18.10
N LYS A 252 8.66 4.44 -18.99
CA LYS A 252 8.76 4.28 -20.46
C LYS A 252 8.42 2.85 -20.93
N VAL A 253 7.51 2.18 -20.24
CA VAL A 253 7.02 0.86 -20.59
C VAL A 253 5.84 1.02 -21.55
N VAL A 254 5.97 0.44 -22.75
CA VAL A 254 4.97 0.59 -23.85
C VAL A 254 4.17 -0.68 -24.12
N ASN A 255 4.64 -1.82 -23.63
CA ASN A 255 4.03 -3.14 -23.85
C ASN A 255 3.13 -3.57 -22.68
N ILE A 256 2.60 -2.62 -21.91
CA ILE A 256 1.65 -2.87 -20.84
C ILE A 256 0.41 -2.01 -20.99
N SER A 257 -0.76 -2.60 -20.76
CA SER A 257 -2.04 -1.91 -20.71
C SER A 257 -2.78 -2.22 -19.42
N PHE A 258 -3.68 -1.31 -18.98
CA PHE A 258 -4.43 -1.47 -17.74
C PHE A 258 -5.93 -1.34 -17.99
N ARG A 259 -6.70 -2.32 -17.48
CA ARG A 259 -8.15 -2.39 -17.51
C ARG A 259 -8.71 -2.17 -16.13
N GLN A 260 -9.69 -1.25 -16.03
CA GLN A 260 -10.47 -1.12 -14.80
C GLN A 260 -11.63 -2.11 -14.86
N GLY A 261 -11.75 -2.97 -13.87
CA GLY A 261 -12.84 -3.93 -13.77
C GLY A 261 -12.53 -5.04 -12.77
N ASP A 262 -13.51 -5.90 -12.55
CA ASP A 262 -13.36 -7.11 -11.76
C ASP A 262 -12.49 -8.13 -12.53
N ALA A 263 -11.53 -8.72 -11.81
CA ALA A 263 -10.61 -9.68 -12.44
C ALA A 263 -11.32 -10.97 -12.88
N GLY A 264 -12.36 -11.40 -12.16
CA GLY A 264 -13.15 -12.58 -12.52
C GLY A 264 -13.94 -12.36 -13.80
N GLU A 265 -14.61 -11.21 -13.94
CA GLU A 265 -15.35 -10.83 -15.15
C GLU A 265 -14.42 -10.68 -16.36
N PHE A 266 -13.26 -10.07 -16.17
CA PHE A 266 -12.27 -9.91 -17.23
C PHE A 266 -11.76 -11.27 -17.73
N MET A 267 -11.38 -12.18 -16.80
CA MET A 267 -10.86 -13.51 -17.15
C MET A 267 -11.93 -14.39 -17.81
N GLU A 268 -13.18 -14.26 -17.39
CA GLU A 268 -14.31 -14.97 -18.04
C GLU A 268 -14.50 -14.48 -19.47
N ALA A 269 -14.56 -13.17 -19.69
CA ALA A 269 -14.71 -12.61 -21.02
C ALA A 269 -13.58 -13.02 -21.97
N MET A 270 -12.33 -13.08 -21.48
CA MET A 270 -11.21 -13.61 -22.25
C MET A 270 -11.40 -15.07 -22.63
N ALA A 271 -11.82 -15.91 -21.66
CA ALA A 271 -12.03 -17.34 -21.89
C ALA A 271 -13.17 -17.62 -22.88
N GLU A 272 -14.25 -16.83 -22.81
CA GLU A 272 -15.38 -16.90 -23.76
C GLU A 272 -15.00 -16.44 -25.17
N ALA A 273 -14.15 -15.42 -25.26
CA ALA A 273 -13.64 -14.92 -26.54
C ALA A 273 -12.58 -15.86 -27.18
N GLY A 274 -12.20 -16.96 -26.50
CA GLY A 274 -11.15 -17.86 -26.97
C GLY A 274 -9.75 -17.22 -26.98
N GLU A 275 -9.56 -16.12 -26.22
CA GLU A 275 -8.25 -15.50 -26.06
C GLU A 275 -7.32 -16.41 -25.24
N LYS A 276 -6.02 -16.20 -25.36
CA LYS A 276 -5.00 -16.94 -24.62
C LYS A 276 -4.20 -16.02 -23.71
N ALA A 277 -3.82 -16.54 -22.57
CA ALA A 277 -2.80 -15.96 -21.69
C ALA A 277 -1.72 -17.02 -21.45
N ASP A 278 -0.47 -16.68 -21.64
CA ASP A 278 0.63 -17.64 -21.39
C ASP A 278 0.97 -17.72 -19.90
N VAL A 279 0.84 -16.60 -19.18
CA VAL A 279 1.12 -16.49 -17.75
C VAL A 279 0.07 -15.61 -17.07
N VAL A 280 -0.36 -16.01 -15.88
CA VAL A 280 -1.24 -15.22 -15.02
C VAL A 280 -0.57 -15.02 -13.67
N PHE A 281 -0.23 -13.77 -13.35
CA PHE A 281 0.08 -13.38 -11.97
C PHE A 281 -1.20 -13.05 -11.23
N MET A 282 -1.31 -13.56 -9.99
CA MET A 282 -2.48 -13.28 -9.15
C MET A 282 -2.03 -13.00 -7.71
N ASP A 283 -2.35 -11.80 -7.23
CA ASP A 283 -2.17 -11.37 -5.84
C ASP A 283 -3.51 -10.90 -5.27
N PRO A 284 -4.46 -11.83 -5.01
CA PRO A 284 -5.82 -11.50 -4.63
C PRO A 284 -5.87 -10.94 -3.20
N PRO A 285 -7.00 -10.30 -2.80
CA PRO A 285 -7.25 -9.90 -1.42
C PRO A 285 -7.28 -11.11 -0.48
N ARG A 286 -7.28 -10.86 0.84
CA ARG A 286 -7.28 -11.94 1.87
C ARG A 286 -8.44 -12.92 1.78
N SER A 287 -9.53 -12.54 1.15
CA SER A 287 -10.68 -13.40 0.86
C SER A 287 -10.42 -14.43 -0.25
N GLY A 288 -9.31 -14.29 -0.97
CA GLY A 288 -8.99 -15.12 -2.12
C GLY A 288 -9.63 -14.62 -3.42
N SER A 289 -9.54 -15.44 -4.47
CA SER A 289 -10.18 -15.21 -5.77
C SER A 289 -11.53 -15.94 -5.82
N SER A 290 -12.46 -15.43 -6.64
CA SER A 290 -13.75 -16.07 -6.86
C SER A 290 -13.60 -17.39 -7.63
N GLU A 291 -14.57 -18.31 -7.48
CA GLU A 291 -14.64 -19.54 -8.29
C GLU A 291 -14.70 -19.23 -9.79
N LYS A 292 -15.42 -18.17 -10.17
CA LYS A 292 -15.50 -17.66 -11.52
C LYS A 292 -14.13 -17.34 -12.10
N PHE A 293 -13.29 -16.64 -11.34
CA PHE A 293 -11.90 -16.34 -11.72
C PHE A 293 -11.10 -17.64 -11.91
N LEU A 294 -11.12 -18.56 -10.93
CA LEU A 294 -10.35 -19.78 -10.97
C LEU A 294 -10.75 -20.69 -12.13
N ASN A 295 -12.06 -20.84 -12.38
CA ASN A 295 -12.58 -21.62 -13.51
C ASN A 295 -12.16 -21.01 -14.86
N SER A 296 -12.09 -19.69 -14.95
CA SER A 296 -11.63 -19.00 -16.16
C SER A 296 -10.14 -19.19 -16.39
N VAL A 297 -9.31 -19.15 -15.33
CA VAL A 297 -7.87 -19.47 -15.41
C VAL A 297 -7.67 -20.90 -15.91
N ILE A 298 -8.44 -21.88 -15.40
CA ILE A 298 -8.37 -23.27 -15.87
C ILE A 298 -8.69 -23.38 -17.37
N LYS A 299 -9.74 -22.68 -17.85
CA LYS A 299 -10.11 -22.68 -19.27
C LYS A 299 -9.04 -22.03 -20.14
N LEU A 300 -8.44 -20.93 -19.70
CA LEU A 300 -7.35 -20.24 -20.40
C LEU A 300 -6.07 -21.06 -20.44
N SER A 301 -5.90 -22.00 -19.50
CA SER A 301 -4.80 -22.96 -19.41
C SER A 301 -3.40 -22.29 -19.59
N PRO A 302 -3.04 -21.29 -18.78
CA PRO A 302 -1.70 -20.71 -18.83
C PRO A 302 -0.65 -21.78 -18.48
N LYS A 303 0.62 -21.52 -18.88
CA LYS A 303 1.75 -22.43 -18.60
C LYS A 303 1.96 -22.66 -17.12
#